data_93c2189abc552d17a4987293ef1fe387
#
_entry.id   93c2189abc552d17a4987293ef1fe387
#
_cell.length_a   1.000
_cell.length_b   1.000
_cell.length_c   1.000
_cell.angle_alpha   90.00
_cell.angle_beta   90.00
_cell.angle_gamma   90.00
#
_symmetry.space_group_name_H-M   'P 1'
#
loop_
_entity.id
_entity.type
_entity.pdbx_description
1 polymer ?
#
loop_
_entity_poly.entity_id
_entity_poly.type
_entity_poly.pdbx_seq_one_letter_code
_entity_poly.pdbx_strand_id
1 'polypeptide(L)'
;MYYEIKLKVNKVDEKSGEEKEVKEHYITDVDLFAEAEQKGLELYASDNMECDVFGISRSNIIEIVNKKEEDKPFFKATIVDIQIDDKGKEVEKKYYNLVCAKDVREANVIMEQHLSQGLSDMRLDGIVKTKILELI
;
A
#
# COMPACT_ATOMS: atom_id res chain seq x y z
N MET A 1 4.16 8.38 -8.47
CA MET A 1 3.99 8.75 -7.05
C MET A 1 2.74 8.08 -6.50
N TYR A 2 2.85 7.45 -5.35
CA TYR A 2 1.72 6.73 -4.77
C TYR A 2 0.90 7.61 -3.84
N TYR A 3 -0.42 7.48 -3.96
CA TYR A 3 -1.40 8.07 -3.04
C TYR A 3 -2.22 6.96 -2.42
N GLU A 4 -2.56 7.13 -1.15
CA GLU A 4 -3.46 6.22 -0.44
C GLU A 4 -4.84 6.87 -0.35
N ILE A 5 -5.85 6.09 -0.68
CA ILE A 5 -7.23 6.53 -0.77
C ILE A 5 -8.07 5.73 0.22
N LYS A 6 -8.83 6.43 1.05
CA LYS A 6 -9.74 5.81 2.02
C LYS A 6 -11.17 6.12 1.64
N LEU A 7 -11.96 5.07 1.50
CA LEU A 7 -13.36 5.14 1.10
C LEU A 7 -14.27 4.63 2.21
N LYS A 8 -15.47 5.20 2.26
CA LYS A 8 -16.61 4.63 2.98
C LYS A 8 -17.64 4.21 1.95
N VAL A 9 -18.02 2.95 1.95
CA VAL A 9 -18.97 2.38 1.00
C VAL A 9 -20.11 1.75 1.78
N ASN A 10 -21.35 2.05 1.39
CA ASN A 10 -22.52 1.37 1.93
C ASN A 10 -22.78 0.09 1.13
N LYS A 11 -22.58 -1.05 1.78
CA LYS A 11 -22.81 -2.37 1.19
C LYS A 11 -24.01 -3.04 1.85
N VAL A 12 -24.79 -3.74 1.05
CA VAL A 12 -25.90 -4.55 1.55
C VAL A 12 -25.39 -5.93 1.92
N ASP A 13 -25.65 -6.36 3.15
CA ASP A 13 -25.35 -7.72 3.60
C ASP A 13 -26.36 -8.67 2.94
N GLU A 14 -25.87 -9.62 2.14
CA GLU A 14 -26.70 -10.59 1.42
C GLU A 14 -27.52 -11.48 2.36
N LYS A 15 -27.06 -11.70 3.59
CA LYS A 15 -27.75 -12.57 4.56
C LYS A 15 -28.86 -11.87 5.33
N SER A 16 -28.64 -10.62 5.73
CA SER A 16 -29.58 -9.86 6.59
C SER A 16 -30.35 -8.80 5.81
N GLY A 17 -29.92 -8.42 4.63
CA GLY A 17 -30.51 -7.31 3.86
C GLY A 17 -30.21 -5.93 4.46
N GLU A 18 -29.40 -5.86 5.51
CA GLU A 18 -29.02 -4.61 6.16
C GLU A 18 -27.89 -3.92 5.40
N GLU A 19 -27.99 -2.58 5.31
CA GLU A 19 -26.88 -1.77 4.82
C GLU A 19 -25.82 -1.62 5.92
N LYS A 20 -24.55 -1.87 5.52
CA LYS A 20 -23.40 -1.64 6.39
C LYS A 20 -22.43 -0.68 5.74
N GLU A 21 -21.95 0.27 6.51
CA GLU A 21 -20.84 1.12 6.10
C GLU A 21 -19.53 0.34 6.24
N VAL A 22 -18.82 0.18 5.13
CA VAL A 22 -17.52 -0.52 5.08
C VAL A 22 -16.45 0.50 4.72
N LYS A 23 -15.35 0.49 5.46
CA LYS A 23 -14.18 1.31 5.15
C LYS A 23 -13.21 0.50 4.30
N GLU A 24 -12.79 1.08 3.19
CA GLU A 24 -11.84 0.45 2.27
C GLU A 24 -10.64 1.35 2.05
N HIS A 25 -9.48 0.75 1.86
CA HIS A 25 -8.21 1.44 1.69
C HIS A 25 -7.55 0.96 0.40
N TYR A 26 -7.21 1.90 -0.47
CA TYR A 26 -6.59 1.64 -1.77
C TYR A 26 -5.31 2.44 -1.94
N ILE A 27 -4.47 2.01 -2.86
CA ILE A 27 -3.29 2.74 -3.28
C ILE A 27 -3.35 2.95 -4.80
N THR A 28 -2.90 4.08 -5.28
CA THR A 28 -2.86 4.39 -6.71
C THR A 28 -1.58 5.13 -7.08
N ASP A 29 -1.11 4.90 -8.29
CA ASP A 29 0.08 5.57 -8.82
C ASP A 29 -0.35 6.67 -9.79
N VAL A 30 -0.36 7.90 -9.33
CA VAL A 30 -0.71 9.08 -10.11
C VAL A 30 0.16 10.26 -9.67
N ASP A 31 0.21 11.30 -10.49
CA ASP A 31 1.07 12.46 -10.22
C ASP A 31 0.37 13.55 -9.40
N LEU A 32 -0.96 13.62 -9.50
CA LEU A 32 -1.75 14.69 -8.88
C LEU A 32 -2.78 14.14 -7.88
N PHE A 33 -2.99 14.90 -6.81
CA PHE A 33 -4.02 14.64 -5.83
C PHE A 33 -5.42 14.50 -6.46
N ALA A 34 -5.75 15.38 -7.41
CA ALA A 34 -7.04 15.35 -8.09
C ALA A 34 -7.25 14.06 -8.89
N GLU A 35 -6.18 13.49 -9.46
CA GLU A 35 -6.26 12.21 -10.17
C GLU A 35 -6.53 11.05 -9.19
N ALA A 36 -5.94 11.10 -8.00
CA ALA A 36 -6.20 10.11 -6.96
C ALA A 36 -7.67 10.16 -6.51
N GLU A 37 -8.21 11.35 -6.30
CA GLU A 37 -9.62 11.52 -5.95
C GLU A 37 -10.54 10.95 -7.04
N GLN A 38 -10.23 11.25 -8.30
CA GLN A 38 -10.99 10.74 -9.43
C GLN A 38 -10.99 9.20 -9.48
N LYS A 39 -9.84 8.58 -9.24
CA LYS A 39 -9.72 7.12 -9.18
C LYS A 39 -10.61 6.53 -8.08
N GLY A 40 -10.62 7.13 -6.91
CA GLY A 40 -11.47 6.70 -5.81
C GLY A 40 -12.97 6.81 -6.13
N LEU A 41 -13.38 7.92 -6.73
CA LEU A 41 -14.78 8.15 -7.10
C LEU A 41 -15.26 7.21 -8.19
N GLU A 42 -14.39 6.83 -9.12
CA GLU A 42 -14.73 5.93 -10.24
C GLU A 42 -14.91 4.47 -9.81
N LEU A 43 -14.33 4.08 -8.68
CA LEU A 43 -14.28 2.69 -8.27
C LEU A 43 -15.66 2.03 -8.14
N TYR A 44 -16.65 2.76 -7.64
CA TYR A 44 -18.02 2.29 -7.46
C TYR A 44 -19.06 3.04 -8.30
N ALA A 45 -18.63 3.86 -9.27
CA ALA A 45 -19.52 4.70 -10.06
C ALA A 45 -20.55 3.91 -10.85
N SER A 46 -20.19 2.71 -11.32
CA SER A 46 -21.10 1.84 -12.10
C SER A 46 -22.00 0.95 -11.25
N ASP A 47 -21.73 0.83 -9.95
CA ASP A 47 -22.39 -0.13 -9.06
C ASP A 47 -23.58 0.46 -8.30
N ASN A 48 -23.90 1.72 -8.55
CA ASN A 48 -25.00 2.43 -7.90
C ASN A 48 -24.92 2.41 -6.36
N MET A 49 -23.73 2.31 -5.83
CA MET A 49 -23.45 2.34 -4.40
C MET A 49 -23.05 3.73 -3.95
N GLU A 50 -23.53 4.12 -2.78
CA GLU A 50 -23.01 5.32 -2.11
C GLU A 50 -21.57 5.09 -1.69
N CYS A 51 -20.67 5.89 -2.24
CA CYS A 51 -19.26 5.86 -1.94
C CYS A 51 -18.77 7.26 -1.61
N ASP A 52 -18.12 7.40 -0.46
CA ASP A 52 -17.53 8.65 0.00
C ASP A 52 -16.02 8.49 0.14
N VAL A 53 -15.28 9.38 -0.52
CA VAL A 53 -13.82 9.46 -0.35
C VAL A 53 -13.55 10.35 0.85
N PHE A 54 -13.21 9.75 1.98
CA PHE A 54 -13.04 10.51 3.22
C PHE A 54 -11.57 10.81 3.56
N GLY A 55 -10.64 10.22 2.85
CA GLY A 55 -9.22 10.50 3.05
C GLY A 55 -8.39 10.20 1.81
N ILE A 56 -7.52 11.14 1.47
CA ILE A 56 -6.51 10.95 0.44
C ILE A 56 -5.22 11.53 0.99
N SER A 57 -4.15 10.74 0.94
CA SER A 57 -2.85 11.20 1.39
C SER A 57 -1.75 10.66 0.48
N ARG A 58 -0.68 11.42 0.37
CA ARG A 58 0.52 10.97 -0.31
C ARG A 58 1.11 9.80 0.46
N SER A 59 1.34 8.68 -0.20
CA SER A 59 1.92 7.51 0.43
C SER A 59 3.43 7.68 0.59
N ASN A 60 3.98 7.10 1.66
CA ASN A 60 5.42 6.96 1.82
C ASN A 60 5.97 5.69 1.16
N ILE A 61 5.13 4.90 0.52
CA ILE A 61 5.54 3.74 -0.28
C ILE A 61 6.28 4.24 -1.51
N ILE A 62 7.48 3.71 -1.76
CA ILE A 62 8.29 4.09 -2.92
C ILE A 62 8.23 3.04 -4.03
N GLU A 63 7.91 1.78 -3.69
CA GLU A 63 7.89 0.69 -4.65
C GLU A 63 6.88 -0.36 -4.21
N ILE A 64 6.20 -0.95 -5.19
CA ILE A 64 5.36 -2.13 -4.98
C ILE A 64 6.13 -3.31 -5.57
N VAL A 65 6.61 -4.20 -4.69
CA VAL A 65 7.52 -5.29 -5.08
C VAL A 65 6.79 -6.41 -5.80
N ASN A 66 5.57 -6.71 -5.38
CA ASN A 66 4.76 -7.76 -5.98
C ASN A 66 3.40 -7.21 -6.39
N LYS A 67 2.90 -7.65 -7.56
CA LYS A 67 1.53 -7.33 -7.97
C LYS A 67 0.54 -8.03 -7.04
N LYS A 68 -0.63 -7.41 -6.88
CA LYS A 68 -1.71 -7.98 -6.10
C LYS A 68 -2.13 -9.33 -6.68
N GLU A 69 -2.04 -10.37 -5.86
CA GLU A 69 -2.62 -11.67 -6.13
C GLU A 69 -3.93 -11.80 -5.35
N GLU A 70 -4.90 -12.47 -5.96
CA GLU A 70 -6.22 -12.67 -5.38
C GLU A 70 -6.10 -13.32 -3.99
N ASP A 71 -6.86 -12.82 -3.03
CA ASP A 71 -6.93 -13.30 -1.64
C ASP A 71 -5.65 -13.11 -0.80
N LYS A 72 -4.62 -12.48 -1.34
CA LYS A 72 -3.41 -12.19 -0.57
C LYS A 72 -3.36 -10.73 -0.13
N PRO A 73 -3.09 -10.45 1.16
CA PRO A 73 -2.99 -9.08 1.65
C PRO A 73 -1.70 -8.40 1.20
N PHE A 74 -1.67 -7.08 1.34
CA PHE A 74 -0.45 -6.29 1.22
C PHE A 74 0.21 -6.09 2.58
N PHE A 75 1.52 -6.22 2.60
CA PHE A 75 2.38 -5.93 3.73
C PHE A 75 3.26 -4.73 3.42
N LYS A 76 3.54 -3.92 4.44
CA LYS A 76 4.46 -2.79 4.34
C LYS A 76 5.78 -3.20 4.95
N ALA A 77 6.82 -3.17 4.13
CA ALA A 77 8.19 -3.48 4.54
C ALA A 77 8.96 -2.19 4.79
N THR A 78 9.62 -2.11 5.93
CA THR A 78 10.53 -1.02 6.27
C THR A 78 11.94 -1.45 5.93
N ILE A 79 12.60 -0.68 5.07
CA ILE A 79 13.97 -0.93 4.61
C ILE A 79 14.86 0.17 5.16
N VAL A 80 15.99 -0.24 5.71
CA VAL A 80 17.02 0.69 6.19
C VAL A 80 18.19 0.66 5.23
N ASP A 81 18.55 1.81 4.69
CA ASP A 81 19.71 2.02 3.85
C ASP A 81 20.76 2.79 4.66
N ILE A 82 21.93 2.19 4.83
CA ILE A 82 23.04 2.81 5.55
C ILE A 82 23.88 3.57 4.54
N GLN A 83 23.93 4.89 4.72
CA GLN A 83 24.70 5.79 3.85
C GLN A 83 25.76 6.52 4.67
N ILE A 84 26.83 6.94 4.00
CA ILE A 84 27.86 7.76 4.62
C ILE A 84 27.68 9.19 4.12
N ASP A 85 27.52 10.14 5.06
CA ASP A 85 27.35 11.54 4.72
C ASP A 85 28.69 12.21 4.33
N ASP A 86 28.64 13.49 3.95
CA ASP A 86 29.81 14.26 3.54
C ASP A 86 30.87 14.43 4.67
N LYS A 87 30.46 14.17 5.92
CA LYS A 87 31.33 14.24 7.09
C LYS A 87 31.89 12.88 7.49
N GLY A 88 31.61 11.84 6.74
CA GLY A 88 32.05 10.47 7.04
C GLY A 88 31.24 9.75 8.12
N LYS A 89 30.08 10.30 8.51
CA LYS A 89 29.19 9.64 9.48
C LYS A 89 28.22 8.72 8.80
N GLU A 90 27.91 7.59 9.43
CA GLU A 90 26.84 6.72 9.01
C GLU A 90 25.49 7.37 9.28
N VAL A 91 24.64 7.40 8.24
CA VAL A 91 23.28 7.90 8.32
C VAL A 91 22.36 6.79 7.85
N GLU A 92 21.34 6.49 8.64
CA GLU A 92 20.31 5.53 8.27
C GLU A 92 19.15 6.27 7.60
N LYS A 93 18.76 5.80 6.39
CA LYS A 93 17.55 6.27 5.72
C LYS A 93 16.55 5.13 5.66
N LYS A 94 15.29 5.44 6.00
CA LYS A 94 14.20 4.49 5.94
C LYS A 94 13.41 4.65 4.66
N TYR A 95 13.13 3.54 4.00
CA TYR A 95 12.26 3.45 2.84
C TYR A 95 11.17 2.42 3.10
N TYR A 96 10.06 2.57 2.39
CA TYR A 96 8.92 1.68 2.58
C TYR A 96 8.52 1.07 1.24
N ASN A 97 8.39 -0.25 1.21
CA ASN A 97 7.89 -0.99 0.07
C ASN A 97 6.59 -1.68 0.43
N LEU A 98 5.74 -1.89 -0.56
CA LEU A 98 4.53 -2.67 -0.42
C LEU A 98 4.75 -4.02 -1.09
N VAL A 99 4.39 -5.10 -0.41
CA VAL A 99 4.56 -6.46 -0.92
C VAL A 99 3.29 -7.27 -0.70
N CYS A 100 2.82 -7.91 -1.77
CA CYS A 100 1.68 -8.83 -1.71
C CYS A 100 2.18 -10.22 -1.35
N ALA A 101 1.65 -10.80 -0.28
CA ALA A 101 2.05 -12.12 0.19
C ALA A 101 0.92 -12.74 1.01
N LYS A 102 0.93 -14.07 1.14
CA LYS A 102 -0.10 -14.76 1.92
C LYS A 102 0.04 -14.52 3.42
N ASP A 103 1.27 -14.33 3.90
CA ASP A 103 1.59 -14.11 5.31
C ASP A 103 2.92 -13.35 5.46
N VAL A 104 3.27 -13.01 6.68
CA VAL A 104 4.52 -12.30 7.02
C VAL A 104 5.75 -13.09 6.58
N ARG A 105 5.72 -14.41 6.72
CA ARG A 105 6.86 -15.27 6.34
C ARG A 105 7.15 -15.18 4.85
N GLU A 106 6.13 -15.30 4.00
CA GLU A 106 6.28 -15.16 2.56
C GLU A 106 6.74 -13.75 2.17
N ALA A 107 6.16 -12.72 2.81
CA ALA A 107 6.57 -11.34 2.60
C ALA A 107 8.06 -11.14 2.92
N ASN A 108 8.53 -11.73 4.02
CA ASN A 108 9.94 -11.66 4.41
C ASN A 108 10.85 -12.30 3.37
N VAL A 109 10.50 -13.48 2.86
CA VAL A 109 11.28 -14.18 1.82
C VAL A 109 11.35 -13.35 0.54
N ILE A 110 10.21 -12.80 0.10
CA ILE A 110 10.15 -11.97 -1.10
C ILE A 110 11.03 -10.73 -0.95
N MET A 111 10.95 -10.05 0.19
CA MET A 111 11.72 -8.85 0.44
C MET A 111 13.22 -9.13 0.56
N GLU A 112 13.62 -10.22 1.22
CA GLU A 112 15.02 -10.60 1.31
C GLU A 112 15.61 -10.89 -0.08
N GLN A 113 14.89 -11.57 -0.95
CA GLN A 113 15.30 -11.81 -2.33
C GLN A 113 15.40 -10.50 -3.12
N HIS A 114 14.44 -9.61 -2.94
CA HIS A 114 14.43 -8.32 -3.62
C HIS A 114 15.63 -7.46 -3.21
N LEU A 115 15.93 -7.40 -1.91
CA LEU A 115 17.05 -6.62 -1.40
C LEU A 115 18.41 -7.20 -1.77
N SER A 116 18.51 -8.52 -1.92
CA SER A 116 19.76 -9.18 -2.33
C SER A 116 20.21 -8.81 -3.74
N GLN A 117 19.30 -8.31 -4.56
CA GLN A 117 19.58 -7.87 -5.94
C GLN A 117 20.05 -6.41 -6.00
N GLY A 118 20.00 -5.70 -4.88
CA GLY A 118 20.42 -4.30 -4.80
C GLY A 118 21.94 -4.15 -4.70
N LEU A 119 22.44 -3.00 -5.13
CA LEU A 119 23.87 -2.66 -5.08
C LEU A 119 24.27 -1.95 -3.79
N SER A 120 23.33 -1.54 -2.97
CA SER A 120 23.55 -0.83 -1.72
C SER A 120 23.33 -1.71 -0.50
N ASP A 121 23.88 -1.30 0.62
CA ASP A 121 23.79 -2.02 1.90
C ASP A 121 22.43 -1.75 2.55
N MET A 122 21.42 -2.45 2.08
CA MET A 122 20.04 -2.34 2.56
C MET A 122 19.67 -3.56 3.40
N ARG A 123 18.98 -3.31 4.51
CA ARG A 123 18.44 -4.40 5.32
C ARG A 123 16.97 -4.22 5.58
N LEU A 124 16.29 -5.33 5.75
CA LEU A 124 14.89 -5.36 6.15
C LEU A 124 14.79 -5.14 7.66
N ASP A 125 14.07 -4.10 8.07
CA ASP A 125 13.92 -3.73 9.48
C ASP A 125 12.59 -4.18 10.08
N GLY A 126 11.56 -4.34 9.26
CA GLY A 126 10.28 -4.81 9.73
C GLY A 126 9.27 -5.01 8.61
N ILE A 127 8.26 -5.80 8.90
CA ILE A 127 7.13 -6.04 7.99
C ILE A 127 5.85 -6.02 8.82
N VAL A 128 4.86 -5.23 8.38
CA VAL A 128 3.55 -5.18 9.01
C VAL A 128 2.45 -5.32 7.98
N LYS A 129 1.38 -6.01 8.36
CA LYS A 129 0.19 -6.15 7.51
C LYS A 129 -0.51 -4.80 7.38
N THR A 130 -0.93 -4.46 6.17
CA THR A 130 -1.69 -3.25 5.88
C THR A 130 -3.17 -3.57 5.71
N LYS A 131 -3.98 -2.51 5.65
CA LYS A 131 -5.39 -2.60 5.29
C LYS A 131 -5.63 -2.28 3.81
N ILE A 132 -4.57 -2.04 3.04
CA ILE A 132 -4.66 -1.73 1.62
C ILE A 132 -5.18 -2.96 0.87
N LEU A 133 -6.29 -2.78 0.16
CA LEU A 133 -6.96 -3.87 -0.55
C LEU A 133 -6.36 -4.09 -1.94
N GLU A 134 -6.06 -3.02 -2.65
CA GLU A 134 -5.66 -3.13 -4.05
C GLU A 134 -4.95 -1.87 -4.56
N LEU A 135 -4.13 -2.04 -5.60
CA LEU A 135 -3.61 -0.96 -6.44
C LEU A 135 -4.62 -0.67 -7.54
N ILE A 136 -5.15 0.51 -7.56
CA ILE A 136 -6.17 0.92 -8.55
C ILE A 136 -5.64 1.91 -9.59
#